data_820348b8ef47d0f2c21be49954f6f02f
#
_entry.id   820348b8ef47d0f2c21be49954f6f02f
#
_cell.length_a   1.000
_cell.length_b   1.000
_cell.length_c   1.000
_cell.angle_alpha   90.00
_cell.angle_beta   90.00
_cell.angle_gamma   90.00
#
_symmetry.space_group_name_H-M   'P 1'
#
loop_
_entity.id
_entity.type
_entity.pdbx_description
1 polymer ?
#
loop_
_entity_poly.entity_id
_entity_poly.type
_entity_poly.pdbx_seq_one_letter_code
_entity_poly.pdbx_strand_id
1 'polypeptide(L)'
;MNCSVSKLKGVDMLGNKDAIATIAVSNLAAAEKFYEDKLGFRRVGPQEPGTHVYQSGKSTLMVYQSQYAGTNKATAATWIVDDAEALARELSGRGIAFEHYEFPQTTRKGDVHYYKNLKQAWFKDPDGNILAVISQ
;
A
#
# COMPACT_ATOMS: atom_id res chain seq x y z
N MET A 1 17.02 -23.79 1.07
CA MET A 1 17.16 -22.43 1.60
C MET A 1 18.11 -22.45 2.80
N ASN A 2 18.99 -21.53 2.85
CA ASN A 2 20.03 -21.52 3.89
C ASN A 2 19.97 -20.23 4.69
N CYS A 3 19.59 -20.31 5.96
CA CYS A 3 19.50 -19.17 6.85
C CYS A 3 20.71 -19.00 7.74
N SER A 4 21.68 -19.90 7.65
CA SER A 4 22.77 -19.91 8.61
C SER A 4 23.68 -18.69 8.51
N VAL A 5 23.77 -18.09 7.32
CA VAL A 5 24.63 -16.91 7.12
C VAL A 5 24.13 -15.71 7.92
N SER A 6 22.80 -15.52 7.97
CA SER A 6 22.23 -14.38 8.65
C SER A 6 22.22 -14.57 10.16
N LYS A 7 22.54 -15.76 10.66
CA LYS A 7 22.56 -16.03 12.08
C LYS A 7 23.95 -15.95 12.70
N LEU A 8 24.87 -15.33 12.00
CA LEU A 8 26.22 -15.17 12.51
C LEU A 8 26.16 -14.42 13.84
N LYS A 9 26.86 -14.96 14.84
CA LYS A 9 26.92 -14.39 16.20
C LYS A 9 25.56 -14.34 16.90
N GLY A 10 24.64 -15.25 16.51
CA GLY A 10 23.36 -15.37 17.16
C GLY A 10 22.33 -14.29 16.84
N VAL A 11 22.60 -13.46 15.83
CA VAL A 11 21.69 -12.41 15.44
C VAL A 11 21.30 -12.59 13.96
N ASP A 12 19.99 -12.62 13.70
CA ASP A 12 19.51 -12.68 12.33
C ASP A 12 19.61 -11.30 11.68
N MET A 13 20.05 -11.29 10.43
CA MET A 13 20.10 -10.08 9.63
C MET A 13 18.72 -9.79 9.03
N LEU A 14 18.51 -8.55 8.60
CA LEU A 14 17.22 -8.10 8.10
C LEU A 14 16.73 -8.85 6.86
N GLY A 15 17.63 -9.46 6.11
CA GLY A 15 17.24 -10.23 4.93
C GLY A 15 16.37 -11.44 5.25
N ASN A 16 16.33 -11.88 6.51
CA ASN A 16 15.49 -12.99 6.94
C ASN A 16 14.24 -12.52 7.69
N LYS A 17 13.96 -11.24 7.71
CA LYS A 17 12.84 -10.69 8.43
C LYS A 17 11.84 -10.09 7.46
N ASP A 18 10.55 -10.22 7.77
CA ASP A 18 9.51 -9.61 6.96
C ASP A 18 9.47 -8.12 7.20
N ALA A 19 9.33 -7.36 6.12
CA ALA A 19 9.15 -5.93 6.23
C ALA A 19 7.65 -5.62 6.31
N ILE A 20 7.31 -4.58 7.05
CA ILE A 20 5.94 -4.12 7.20
C ILE A 20 5.83 -2.75 6.55
N ALA A 21 4.92 -2.61 5.57
CA ALA A 21 4.64 -1.29 5.01
C ALA A 21 4.01 -0.43 6.10
N THR A 22 4.52 0.78 6.27
CA THR A 22 4.13 1.64 7.38
C THR A 22 3.72 2.99 6.84
N ILE A 23 2.49 3.39 7.10
CA ILE A 23 1.88 4.59 6.52
C ILE A 23 1.48 5.56 7.63
N ALA A 24 1.88 6.81 7.48
CA ALA A 24 1.57 7.87 8.44
C ALA A 24 0.27 8.55 8.05
N VAL A 25 -0.64 8.71 9.01
CA VAL A 25 -1.91 9.39 8.80
C VAL A 25 -2.12 10.45 9.88
N SER A 26 -2.91 11.48 9.58
CA SER A 26 -3.17 12.54 10.52
C SER A 26 -4.38 12.22 11.41
N ASN A 27 -5.30 11.41 10.92
CA ASN A 27 -6.56 11.14 11.61
C ASN A 27 -6.92 9.66 11.45
N LEU A 28 -6.85 8.91 12.56
CA LEU A 28 -7.12 7.47 12.50
C LEU A 28 -8.56 7.16 12.13
N ALA A 29 -9.53 7.99 12.54
CA ALA A 29 -10.92 7.74 12.19
C ALA A 29 -11.15 7.86 10.68
N ALA A 30 -10.53 8.84 10.04
CA ALA A 30 -10.61 8.97 8.58
C ALA A 30 -9.89 7.82 7.89
N ALA A 31 -8.74 7.41 8.45
CA ALA A 31 -7.99 6.27 7.90
C ALA A 31 -8.78 4.98 7.99
N GLU A 32 -9.50 4.75 9.09
CA GLU A 32 -10.35 3.57 9.23
C GLU A 32 -11.38 3.48 8.12
N LYS A 33 -12.06 4.60 7.83
CA LYS A 33 -13.06 4.59 6.76
C LYS A 33 -12.43 4.27 5.41
N PHE A 34 -11.24 4.79 5.17
CA PHE A 34 -10.58 4.57 3.90
C PHE A 34 -10.03 3.14 3.80
N TYR A 35 -9.23 2.72 4.76
CA TYR A 35 -8.56 1.42 4.67
C TYR A 35 -9.50 0.26 4.93
N GLU A 36 -10.47 0.42 5.82
CA GLU A 36 -11.39 -0.66 6.13
C GLU A 36 -12.58 -0.69 5.18
N ASP A 37 -13.27 0.44 5.01
CA ASP A 37 -14.50 0.45 4.24
C ASP A 37 -14.26 0.46 2.73
N LYS A 38 -13.28 1.24 2.25
CA LYS A 38 -13.04 1.34 0.82
C LYS A 38 -12.05 0.31 0.30
N LEU A 39 -10.99 0.03 1.05
CA LEU A 39 -9.98 -0.93 0.61
C LEU A 39 -10.21 -2.34 1.13
N GLY A 40 -11.04 -2.51 2.15
CA GLY A 40 -11.42 -3.85 2.61
C GLY A 40 -10.43 -4.49 3.57
N PHE A 41 -9.54 -3.74 4.20
CA PHE A 41 -8.61 -4.31 5.17
C PHE A 41 -9.29 -4.59 6.49
N ARG A 42 -8.77 -5.58 7.23
CA ARG A 42 -9.23 -5.92 8.56
C ARG A 42 -8.11 -5.72 9.56
N ARG A 43 -8.45 -5.10 10.69
CA ARG A 43 -7.46 -4.91 11.76
C ARG A 43 -7.12 -6.26 12.40
N VAL A 44 -5.85 -6.42 12.77
CA VAL A 44 -5.37 -7.64 13.43
C VAL A 44 -4.49 -7.24 14.60
N GLY A 45 -4.34 -8.16 15.56
CA GLY A 45 -3.48 -7.94 16.70
C GLY A 45 -4.10 -7.06 17.77
N PRO A 46 -3.32 -6.78 18.82
CA PRO A 46 -3.81 -5.96 19.93
C PRO A 46 -4.06 -4.51 19.48
N GLN A 47 -5.05 -3.88 20.11
CA GLN A 47 -5.35 -2.48 19.84
C GLN A 47 -4.35 -1.62 20.60
N GLU A 48 -3.70 -0.70 19.86
CA GLU A 48 -2.75 0.25 20.44
C GLU A 48 -3.22 1.67 20.11
N PRO A 49 -3.11 2.61 21.05
CA PRO A 49 -3.45 4.00 20.76
C PRO A 49 -2.60 4.54 19.60
N GLY A 50 -3.25 5.21 18.66
CA GLY A 50 -2.54 5.87 17.57
C GLY A 50 -2.04 4.96 16.46
N THR A 51 -2.34 3.67 16.51
CA THR A 51 -1.82 2.74 15.51
C THR A 51 -2.86 1.66 15.19
N HIS A 52 -3.00 1.37 13.90
CA HIS A 52 -3.78 0.22 13.43
C HIS A 52 -2.88 -0.69 12.62
N VAL A 53 -3.01 -1.98 12.82
CA VAL A 53 -2.31 -2.98 12.02
C VAL A 53 -3.36 -3.74 11.24
N TYR A 54 -3.17 -3.82 9.93
CA TYR A 54 -4.11 -4.47 9.02
C TYR A 54 -3.48 -5.70 8.41
N GLN A 55 -4.30 -6.72 8.20
CA GLN A 55 -3.89 -7.89 7.44
C GLN A 55 -3.96 -7.57 5.95
N SER A 56 -2.90 -7.87 5.23
CA SER A 56 -2.83 -7.68 3.77
C SER A 56 -2.23 -8.93 3.16
N GLY A 57 -3.09 -9.81 2.65
CA GLY A 57 -2.63 -11.10 2.19
C GLY A 57 -1.93 -11.86 3.29
N LYS A 58 -0.67 -12.22 3.08
CA LYS A 58 0.15 -12.90 4.09
C LYS A 58 1.06 -11.92 4.84
N SER A 59 0.92 -10.63 4.57
CA SER A 59 1.71 -9.60 5.22
C SER A 59 0.80 -8.70 6.05
N THR A 60 1.38 -7.68 6.65
CA THR A 60 0.62 -6.71 7.41
C THR A 60 0.97 -5.31 6.94
N LEU A 61 0.05 -4.40 7.20
CA LEU A 61 0.22 -2.98 6.89
C LEU A 61 -0.03 -2.22 8.19
N MET A 62 0.89 -1.36 8.57
CA MET A 62 0.72 -0.54 9.76
C MET A 62 0.33 0.88 9.35
N VAL A 63 -0.72 1.40 9.99
CA VAL A 63 -1.17 2.77 9.80
C VAL A 63 -1.10 3.46 11.15
N TYR A 64 -0.34 4.54 11.23
CA TYR A 64 -0.12 5.19 12.53
C TYR A 64 -0.27 6.70 12.41
N GLN A 65 -0.62 7.33 13.52
CA GLN A 65 -0.85 8.76 13.56
C GLN A 65 0.48 9.50 13.67
N SER A 66 0.68 10.49 12.78
CA SER A 66 1.93 11.23 12.75
C SER A 66 1.68 12.63 12.19
N GLN A 67 2.41 13.61 12.73
CA GLN A 67 2.39 14.97 12.19
C GLN A 67 3.03 15.05 10.80
N TYR A 68 3.75 14.02 10.38
CA TYR A 68 4.39 13.99 9.08
C TYR A 68 3.56 13.29 8.01
N ALA A 69 2.29 13.03 8.30
CA ALA A 69 1.39 12.39 7.32
C ALA A 69 1.32 13.23 6.04
N GLY A 70 1.33 12.53 4.90
CA GLY A 70 1.16 13.18 3.60
C GLY A 70 2.35 13.99 3.10
N THR A 71 3.48 13.95 3.78
CA THR A 71 4.66 14.70 3.35
C THR A 71 5.47 13.97 2.29
N ASN A 72 5.30 12.65 2.17
CA ASN A 72 6.00 11.87 1.16
C ASN A 72 5.28 11.99 -0.18
N LYS A 73 6.02 12.33 -1.22
CA LYS A 73 5.44 12.48 -2.56
C LYS A 73 5.77 11.31 -3.47
N ALA A 74 6.33 10.25 -2.92
CA ALA A 74 6.61 9.02 -3.65
C ALA A 74 5.61 7.94 -3.22
N THR A 75 5.56 6.84 -3.99
CA THR A 75 4.69 5.73 -3.64
C THR A 75 5.08 5.15 -2.29
N ALA A 76 4.11 5.06 -1.39
CA ALA A 76 4.34 4.57 -0.03
C ALA A 76 4.16 3.06 0.09
N ALA A 77 3.27 2.48 -0.70
CA ALA A 77 3.02 1.04 -0.66
C ALA A 77 2.49 0.59 -2.02
N THR A 78 2.84 -0.63 -2.40
CA THR A 78 2.42 -1.20 -3.67
C THR A 78 1.88 -2.61 -3.43
N TRP A 79 0.73 -2.91 -4.02
CA TRP A 79 0.16 -4.24 -3.99
C TRP A 79 0.26 -4.87 -5.36
N ILE A 80 0.76 -6.10 -5.42
CA ILE A 80 0.74 -6.89 -6.63
C ILE A 80 -0.59 -7.63 -6.63
N VAL A 81 -1.40 -7.37 -7.65
CA VAL A 81 -2.76 -7.90 -7.71
C VAL A 81 -2.95 -8.72 -8.97
N ASP A 82 -4.03 -9.48 -9.04
CA ASP A 82 -4.29 -10.34 -10.19
C ASP A 82 -4.73 -9.54 -11.40
N ASP A 83 -5.51 -8.49 -11.20
CA ASP A 83 -6.11 -7.72 -12.30
C ASP A 83 -6.25 -6.26 -11.87
N ALA A 84 -5.27 -5.45 -12.24
CA ALA A 84 -5.27 -4.04 -11.86
C ALA A 84 -6.41 -3.27 -12.53
N GLU A 85 -6.80 -3.66 -13.74
CA GLU A 85 -7.90 -3.00 -14.45
C GLU A 85 -9.22 -3.20 -13.71
N ALA A 86 -9.52 -4.44 -13.35
CA ALA A 86 -10.76 -4.72 -12.64
C ALA A 86 -10.77 -4.07 -11.26
N LEU A 87 -9.65 -4.12 -10.56
CA LEU A 87 -9.56 -3.52 -9.24
C LEU A 87 -9.72 -2.00 -9.29
N ALA A 88 -9.12 -1.36 -10.29
CA ALA A 88 -9.27 0.10 -10.45
C ALA A 88 -10.74 0.47 -10.65
N ARG A 89 -11.47 -0.32 -11.46
CA ARG A 89 -12.90 -0.06 -11.64
C ARG A 89 -13.68 -0.24 -10.34
N GLU A 90 -13.36 -1.27 -9.59
CA GLU A 90 -14.04 -1.54 -8.31
C GLU A 90 -13.79 -0.42 -7.32
N LEU A 91 -12.53 0.01 -7.17
CA LEU A 91 -12.19 1.06 -6.23
C LEU A 91 -12.76 2.42 -6.66
N SER A 92 -12.76 2.69 -7.96
CA SER A 92 -13.40 3.90 -8.49
C SER A 92 -14.88 3.92 -8.15
N GLY A 93 -15.54 2.75 -8.23
CA GLY A 93 -16.94 2.63 -7.84
C GLY A 93 -17.18 2.87 -6.37
N ARG A 94 -16.15 2.74 -5.54
CA ARG A 94 -16.24 3.04 -4.11
C ARG A 94 -15.84 4.47 -3.78
N GLY A 95 -15.66 5.31 -4.80
CA GLY A 95 -15.38 6.72 -4.61
C GLY A 95 -13.90 7.07 -4.55
N ILE A 96 -13.01 6.16 -4.93
CA ILE A 96 -11.58 6.46 -4.96
C ILE A 96 -11.25 7.09 -6.29
N ALA A 97 -10.59 8.26 -6.26
CA ALA A 97 -10.12 8.96 -7.44
C ALA A 97 -8.68 8.53 -7.71
N PHE A 98 -8.41 8.16 -8.95
CA PHE A 98 -7.08 7.69 -9.33
C PHE A 98 -6.24 8.84 -9.87
N GLU A 99 -4.92 8.74 -9.64
CA GLU A 99 -3.96 9.70 -10.13
C GLU A 99 -3.60 9.38 -11.58
N HIS A 100 -3.30 10.41 -12.35
CA HIS A 100 -2.88 10.25 -13.75
C HIS A 100 -1.50 10.86 -13.90
N TYR A 101 -0.53 10.03 -14.25
CA TYR A 101 0.85 10.45 -14.41
C TYR A 101 1.30 10.28 -15.85
N GLU A 102 2.31 11.03 -16.23
CA GLU A 102 2.93 10.90 -17.54
C GLU A 102 4.34 10.39 -17.36
N PHE A 103 4.60 9.20 -17.89
CA PHE A 103 5.92 8.59 -17.84
C PHE A 103 6.37 8.25 -19.25
N PRO A 104 7.70 8.28 -19.52
CA PRO A 104 8.21 7.84 -20.82
C PRO A 104 7.78 6.40 -21.11
N GLN A 105 7.40 6.16 -22.38
CA GLN A 105 7.05 4.83 -22.87
C GLN A 105 5.87 4.19 -22.15
N THR A 106 5.04 5.00 -21.53
CA THR A 106 3.87 4.54 -20.79
C THR A 106 2.62 5.12 -21.45
N THR A 107 1.61 4.28 -21.66
CA THR A 107 0.33 4.68 -22.20
C THR A 107 -0.73 4.57 -21.11
N ARG A 108 -1.55 5.59 -20.96
CA ARG A 108 -2.63 5.55 -19.99
C ARG A 108 -3.97 5.39 -20.71
N LYS A 109 -4.80 4.48 -20.19
CA LYS A 109 -6.18 4.31 -20.64
C LYS A 109 -7.05 4.38 -19.40
N GLY A 110 -7.88 5.43 -19.30
CA GLY A 110 -8.64 5.65 -18.08
C GLY A 110 -7.70 5.87 -16.89
N ASP A 111 -7.83 5.04 -15.88
CA ASP A 111 -7.03 5.15 -14.67
C ASP A 111 -5.79 4.26 -14.67
N VAL A 112 -5.62 3.42 -15.69
CA VAL A 112 -4.56 2.42 -15.73
C VAL A 112 -3.45 2.85 -16.68
N HIS A 113 -2.23 2.73 -16.19
CA HIS A 113 -1.01 3.04 -16.94
C HIS A 113 -0.41 1.73 -17.45
N TYR A 114 -0.06 1.69 -18.73
CA TYR A 114 0.46 0.48 -19.38
C TYR A 114 1.91 0.70 -19.78
N TYR A 115 2.78 -0.14 -19.25
CA TYR A 115 4.19 -0.13 -19.60
C TYR A 115 4.62 -1.57 -19.86
N LYS A 116 4.97 -1.85 -21.13
CA LYS A 116 5.25 -3.23 -21.54
C LYS A 116 4.06 -4.11 -21.17
N ASN A 117 4.28 -5.19 -20.40
CA ASN A 117 3.17 -6.05 -19.98
C ASN A 117 2.68 -5.74 -18.56
N LEU A 118 3.08 -4.59 -18.01
CA LEU A 118 2.67 -4.18 -16.67
C LEU A 118 1.51 -3.20 -16.73
N LYS A 119 0.59 -3.36 -15.81
CA LYS A 119 -0.58 -2.48 -15.65
C LYS A 119 -0.52 -1.92 -14.23
N GLN A 120 -0.52 -0.60 -14.12
CA GLN A 120 -0.34 0.07 -12.83
C GLN A 120 -1.37 1.17 -12.66
N ALA A 121 -1.83 1.35 -11.43
CA ALA A 121 -2.72 2.45 -11.10
C ALA A 121 -2.33 2.99 -9.73
N TRP A 122 -2.46 4.32 -9.56
CA TRP A 122 -2.08 5.00 -8.33
C TRP A 122 -3.27 5.78 -7.80
N PHE A 123 -3.41 5.79 -6.49
CA PHE A 123 -4.44 6.59 -5.83
C PHE A 123 -3.88 7.08 -4.50
N LYS A 124 -4.59 8.01 -3.86
CA LYS A 124 -4.15 8.60 -2.61
C LYS A 124 -5.11 8.27 -1.49
N ASP A 125 -4.56 8.11 -0.29
CA ASP A 125 -5.39 8.03 0.90
C ASP A 125 -5.79 9.46 1.34
N PRO A 126 -6.59 9.61 2.42
CA PRO A 126 -7.05 10.94 2.83
C PRO A 126 -5.93 11.94 3.13
N ASP A 127 -4.75 11.48 3.50
CA ASP A 127 -3.62 12.36 3.79
C ASP A 127 -2.75 12.63 2.58
N GLY A 128 -3.07 12.04 1.44
CA GLY A 128 -2.26 12.21 0.24
C GLY A 128 -1.13 11.19 0.11
N ASN A 129 -1.11 10.16 0.94
CA ASN A 129 -0.16 9.07 0.76
C ASN A 129 -0.46 8.35 -0.55
N ILE A 130 0.55 8.13 -1.37
CA ILE A 130 0.39 7.55 -2.70
C ILE A 130 0.51 6.04 -2.62
N LEU A 131 -0.53 5.37 -3.09
CA LEU A 131 -0.65 3.91 -3.05
C LEU A 131 -0.78 3.40 -4.47
N ALA A 132 -0.20 2.23 -4.75
CA ALA A 132 -0.18 1.68 -6.09
C ALA A 132 -0.64 0.23 -6.12
N VAL A 133 -1.31 -0.14 -7.20
CA VAL A 133 -1.60 -1.53 -7.53
C VAL A 133 -0.98 -1.84 -8.87
N ILE A 134 -0.46 -3.06 -9.02
CA ILE A 134 0.24 -3.48 -10.23
C ILE A 134 -0.12 -4.92 -10.55
N SER A 135 -0.33 -5.20 -11.85
CA SER A 135 -0.53 -6.57 -12.35
C SER A 135 0.13 -6.71 -13.71
N GLN A 136 0.14 -7.93 -14.20
CA GLN A 136 0.57 -8.21 -15.58
C GLN A 136 -0.61 -8.39 -16.50
#